data_f0bd5a19b3053bebf194c92c920958b1
#
_entry.id   f0bd5a19b3053bebf194c92c920958b1
#
_cell.length_a   1.000
_cell.length_b   1.000
_cell.length_c   1.000
_cell.angle_alpha   90.00
_cell.angle_beta   90.00
_cell.angle_gamma   90.00
#
_symmetry.space_group_name_H-M   'P 1'
#
loop_
_entity.id
_entity.type
_entity.pdbx_description
1 polymer ?
#
loop_
_entity_poly.entity_id
_entity_poly.type
_entity_poly.pdbx_seq_one_letter_code
_entity_poly.pdbx_strand_id
1 'polypeptide(L)'
;SEGVLHLGWLKGWTFYPNDPKKEMLRESAQLNEPDQQNISLVWQDFLQCIPTGKQPHADISHGRHASNMSLLGNLSAKLGRSIEWNHEKDSIVGDKEANKLLQRDYRSPWKYPE
;
A
#
# COMPACT_ATOMS: atom_id res chain seq x y z
N SER A 1 -5.40 8.58 17.49
CA SER A 1 -5.97 8.25 16.16
C SER A 1 -7.29 9.01 15.99
N GLU A 2 -7.60 9.45 14.77
CA GLU A 2 -8.85 10.19 14.49
C GLU A 2 -10.03 9.28 14.18
N GLY A 3 -9.78 7.99 13.92
CA GLY A 3 -10.80 7.02 13.59
C GLY A 3 -10.23 5.70 13.11
N VAL A 4 -11.10 4.85 12.55
CA VAL A 4 -10.77 3.54 11.98
C VAL A 4 -11.12 3.54 10.50
N LEU A 5 -10.17 3.17 9.65
CA LEU A 5 -10.39 2.93 8.23
C LEU A 5 -10.58 1.43 7.99
N HIS A 6 -11.74 1.07 7.46
CA HIS A 6 -12.05 -0.29 7.03
C HIS A 6 -11.97 -0.39 5.51
N LEU A 7 -11.11 -1.29 5.03
CA LEU A 7 -10.97 -1.62 3.60
C LEU A 7 -11.73 -2.92 3.32
N GLY A 8 -12.74 -2.84 2.47
CA GLY A 8 -13.52 -3.99 2.05
C GLY A 8 -13.02 -4.57 0.72
N TRP A 9 -12.91 -5.90 0.62
CA TRP A 9 -12.45 -6.59 -0.60
C TRP A 9 -13.19 -6.16 -1.87
N LEU A 10 -14.52 -6.17 -1.82
CA LEU A 10 -15.38 -5.80 -2.97
C LEU A 10 -16.32 -4.63 -2.66
N LYS A 11 -16.19 -4.00 -1.49
CA LYS A 11 -17.16 -3.01 -0.99
C LYS A 11 -16.60 -1.60 -0.85
N GLY A 12 -15.37 -1.37 -1.39
CA GLY A 12 -14.70 -0.08 -1.24
C GLY A 12 -14.14 0.13 0.16
N TRP A 13 -14.17 1.36 0.64
CA TRP A 13 -13.65 1.68 1.97
C TRP A 13 -14.66 2.49 2.79
N THR A 14 -14.48 2.41 4.10
CA THR A 14 -15.29 3.17 5.07
C THR A 14 -14.39 3.68 6.19
N PHE A 15 -14.46 4.96 6.47
CA PHE A 15 -13.80 5.58 7.61
C PHE A 15 -14.82 5.86 8.71
N TYR A 16 -14.57 5.32 9.88
CA TYR A 16 -15.35 5.52 11.09
C TYR A 16 -14.60 6.49 12.00
N PRO A 17 -15.04 7.77 12.10
CA PRO A 17 -14.40 8.72 13.00
C PRO A 17 -14.63 8.36 14.46
N ASN A 18 -13.65 8.62 15.33
CA ASN A 18 -13.80 8.47 16.78
C ASN A 18 -14.72 9.52 17.38
N ASP A 19 -14.86 10.68 16.74
CA ASP A 19 -15.79 11.73 17.16
C ASP A 19 -17.21 11.41 16.64
N PRO A 20 -18.20 11.16 17.55
CA PRO A 20 -19.56 10.82 17.14
C PRO A 20 -20.32 11.96 16.42
N LYS A 21 -19.76 13.18 16.41
CA LYS A 21 -20.32 14.32 15.69
C LYS A 21 -19.85 14.40 14.24
N LYS A 22 -18.81 13.66 13.87
CA LYS A 22 -18.30 13.61 12.51
C LYS A 22 -19.03 12.52 11.73
N GLU A 23 -19.35 12.82 10.48
CA GLU A 23 -19.97 11.85 9.58
C GLU A 23 -18.98 10.76 9.17
N MET A 24 -19.52 9.54 9.03
CA MET A 24 -18.82 8.42 8.45
C MET A 24 -18.58 8.68 6.97
N LEU A 25 -17.33 8.54 6.54
CA LEU A 25 -16.97 8.65 5.12
C LEU A 25 -16.96 7.26 4.49
N ARG A 26 -17.54 7.14 3.30
CA ARG A 26 -17.63 5.87 2.58
C ARG A 26 -17.49 6.09 1.09
N GLU A 27 -16.76 5.19 0.43
CA GLU A 27 -16.71 5.11 -1.02
C GLU A 27 -16.86 3.66 -1.48
N SER A 28 -17.71 3.44 -2.47
CA SER A 28 -17.94 2.13 -3.04
C SER A 28 -16.78 1.73 -3.96
N ALA A 29 -16.51 0.43 -4.08
CA ALA A 29 -15.51 -0.09 -5.00
C ALA A 29 -15.91 0.23 -6.45
N GLN A 30 -14.96 0.71 -7.23
CA GLN A 30 -15.11 1.00 -8.66
C GLN A 30 -14.70 -0.24 -9.47
N LEU A 31 -15.50 -1.29 -9.37
CA LEU A 31 -15.28 -2.55 -10.09
C LEU A 31 -16.32 -2.69 -11.20
N ASN A 32 -15.86 -3.01 -12.42
CA ASN A 32 -16.77 -3.31 -13.51
C ASN A 32 -17.48 -4.64 -13.29
N GLU A 33 -16.69 -5.65 -12.93
CA GLU A 33 -17.15 -6.97 -12.55
C GLU A 33 -16.43 -7.38 -11.28
N PRO A 34 -17.14 -7.60 -10.17
CA PRO A 34 -16.52 -7.88 -8.87
C PRO A 34 -15.54 -9.06 -8.87
N ASP A 35 -15.88 -10.11 -9.62
CA ASP A 35 -15.06 -11.32 -9.68
C ASP A 35 -13.78 -11.17 -10.50
N GLN A 36 -13.78 -10.25 -11.46
CA GLN A 36 -12.64 -10.00 -12.33
C GLN A 36 -11.73 -8.87 -11.85
N GLN A 37 -12.17 -8.07 -10.89
CA GLN A 37 -11.38 -7.02 -10.26
C GLN A 37 -10.68 -6.08 -11.25
N ASN A 38 -11.33 -5.78 -12.37
CA ASN A 38 -10.80 -4.92 -13.44
C ASN A 38 -9.48 -5.44 -14.10
N ILE A 39 -9.16 -6.71 -13.98
CA ILE A 39 -7.90 -7.29 -14.50
C ILE A 39 -7.73 -7.00 -15.99
N SER A 40 -8.79 -7.17 -16.79
CA SER A 40 -8.75 -6.90 -18.24
C SER A 40 -8.41 -5.43 -18.53
N LEU A 41 -8.97 -4.49 -17.78
CA LEU A 41 -8.68 -3.05 -17.93
C LEU A 41 -7.24 -2.71 -17.55
N VAL A 42 -6.71 -3.31 -16.50
CA VAL A 42 -5.31 -3.13 -16.08
C VAL A 42 -4.36 -3.60 -17.17
N TRP A 43 -4.62 -4.78 -17.78
CA TRP A 43 -3.82 -5.27 -18.90
C TRP A 43 -3.92 -4.41 -20.14
N GLN A 44 -5.12 -3.94 -20.50
CA GLN A 44 -5.32 -3.04 -21.65
C GLN A 44 -4.56 -1.73 -21.46
N ASP A 45 -4.68 -1.11 -20.29
CA ASP A 45 -3.97 0.13 -19.96
C ASP A 45 -2.44 -0.06 -20.07
N PHE A 46 -1.91 -1.13 -19.46
CA PHE A 46 -0.49 -1.46 -19.55
C PHE A 46 0.00 -1.62 -21.00
N LEU A 47 -0.71 -2.43 -21.79
CA LEU A 47 -0.34 -2.68 -23.18
C LEU A 47 -0.40 -1.42 -24.05
N GLN A 48 -1.35 -0.50 -23.80
CA GLN A 48 -1.44 0.78 -24.48
C GLN A 48 -0.32 1.75 -24.10
N CYS A 49 0.23 1.62 -22.89
CA CYS A 49 1.33 2.45 -22.43
C CYS A 49 2.67 2.08 -23.08
N ILE A 50 2.89 0.82 -23.46
CA ILE A 50 4.15 0.35 -24.05
C ILE A 50 4.57 1.16 -25.29
N PRO A 51 3.76 1.29 -26.34
CA PRO A 51 4.15 2.03 -27.55
C PRO A 51 4.19 3.54 -27.35
N THR A 52 3.52 4.07 -26.34
CA THR A 52 3.40 5.52 -26.10
C THR A 52 4.39 6.05 -25.06
N GLY A 53 5.04 5.17 -24.31
CA GLY A 53 5.90 5.54 -23.18
C GLY A 53 5.15 6.23 -22.03
N LYS A 54 3.82 6.15 -22.02
CA LYS A 54 3.02 6.70 -20.93
C LYS A 54 3.08 5.80 -19.71
N GLN A 55 2.90 6.40 -18.56
CA GLN A 55 2.83 5.68 -17.29
C GLN A 55 1.43 5.03 -17.14
N PRO A 56 1.34 3.72 -16.86
CA PRO A 56 0.06 3.05 -16.63
C PRO A 56 -0.58 3.51 -15.33
N HIS A 57 -1.90 3.42 -15.22
CA HIS A 57 -2.62 3.75 -13.99
C HIS A 57 -2.18 2.90 -12.79
N ALA A 58 -1.90 1.63 -13.03
CA ALA A 58 -1.38 0.71 -12.02
C ALA A 58 0.15 0.62 -12.08
N ASP A 59 0.84 1.76 -11.97
CA ASP A 59 2.29 1.76 -11.98
C ASP A 59 2.91 1.24 -10.67
N ILE A 60 4.20 0.98 -10.71
CA ILE A 60 4.95 0.40 -9.59
C ILE A 60 4.94 1.31 -8.35
N SER A 61 4.83 2.64 -8.49
CA SER A 61 4.80 3.55 -7.35
C SER A 61 3.51 3.39 -6.54
N HIS A 62 2.37 3.25 -7.23
CA HIS A 62 1.09 2.94 -6.58
C HIS A 62 1.12 1.56 -5.92
N GLY A 63 1.66 0.54 -6.62
CA GLY A 63 1.85 -0.79 -6.07
C GLY A 63 2.75 -0.80 -4.84
N ARG A 64 3.83 -0.02 -4.85
CA ARG A 64 4.73 0.17 -3.71
C ARG A 64 4.01 0.75 -2.50
N HIS A 65 3.24 1.84 -2.69
CA HIS A 65 2.50 2.46 -1.59
C HIS A 65 1.47 1.51 -0.98
N ALA A 66 0.71 0.79 -1.81
CA ALA A 66 -0.27 -0.18 -1.36
C ALA A 66 0.39 -1.33 -0.57
N SER A 67 1.52 -1.86 -1.06
CA SER A 67 2.26 -2.95 -0.41
C SER A 67 2.89 -2.49 0.91
N ASN A 68 3.41 -1.26 0.96
CA ASN A 68 4.05 -0.72 2.16
C ASN A 68 3.10 -0.72 3.36
N MET A 69 1.81 -0.43 3.18
CA MET A 69 0.84 -0.47 4.29
C MET A 69 0.82 -1.84 4.97
N SER A 70 0.75 -2.92 4.20
CA SER A 70 0.72 -4.28 4.74
C SER A 70 2.07 -4.69 5.34
N LEU A 71 3.18 -4.35 4.69
CA LEU A 71 4.52 -4.69 5.14
C LEU A 71 4.89 -3.96 6.44
N LEU A 72 4.58 -2.66 6.53
CA LEU A 72 4.81 -1.86 7.73
C LEU A 72 3.89 -2.29 8.88
N GLY A 73 2.64 -2.67 8.59
CA GLY A 73 1.74 -3.26 9.57
C GLY A 73 2.29 -4.56 10.16
N ASN A 74 2.78 -5.46 9.32
CA ASN A 74 3.45 -6.69 9.75
C ASN A 74 4.72 -6.42 10.58
N LEU A 75 5.51 -5.42 10.17
CA LEU A 75 6.71 -5.03 10.90
C LEU A 75 6.37 -4.47 12.28
N SER A 76 5.38 -3.58 12.37
CA SER A 76 4.87 -3.04 13.63
C SER A 76 4.39 -4.15 14.57
N ALA A 77 3.62 -5.11 14.05
CA ALA A 77 3.15 -6.27 14.80
C ALA A 77 4.32 -7.14 15.31
N LYS A 78 5.33 -7.40 14.46
CA LYS A 78 6.55 -8.15 14.82
C LYS A 78 7.34 -7.47 15.91
N LEU A 79 7.44 -6.15 15.89
CA LEU A 79 8.15 -5.34 16.88
C LEU A 79 7.35 -5.12 18.16
N GLY A 80 6.05 -5.38 18.15
CA GLY A 80 5.13 -5.14 19.27
C GLY A 80 4.95 -3.67 19.61
N ARG A 81 5.20 -2.76 18.67
CA ARG A 81 5.09 -1.30 18.87
C ARG A 81 4.67 -0.58 17.60
N SER A 82 4.08 0.62 17.77
CA SER A 82 3.79 1.52 16.65
C SER A 82 5.09 2.01 16.01
N ILE A 83 5.05 2.20 14.70
CA ILE A 83 6.13 2.78 13.90
C ILE A 83 5.61 3.98 13.14
N GLU A 84 6.46 4.98 12.92
CA GLU A 84 6.16 6.15 12.11
C GLU A 84 6.97 6.08 10.81
N TRP A 85 6.26 6.12 9.67
CA TRP A 85 6.87 6.00 8.34
C TRP A 85 7.07 7.36 7.69
N ASN A 86 8.29 7.63 7.24
CA ASN A 86 8.60 8.77 6.39
C ASN A 86 8.67 8.30 4.93
N HIS A 87 7.65 8.67 4.13
CA HIS A 87 7.52 8.24 2.74
C HIS A 87 8.51 8.92 1.78
N GLU A 88 9.04 10.09 2.15
CA GLU A 88 10.04 10.80 1.34
C GLU A 88 11.44 10.18 1.47
N LYS A 89 11.74 9.68 2.67
CA LYS A 89 13.03 9.08 2.99
C LYS A 89 13.02 7.55 2.94
N ASP A 90 11.88 6.94 2.66
CA ASP A 90 11.66 5.48 2.73
C ASP A 90 12.24 4.86 4.01
N SER A 91 11.93 5.46 5.15
CA SER A 91 12.51 5.07 6.43
C SER A 91 11.53 5.21 7.59
N ILE A 92 11.80 4.48 8.67
CA ILE A 92 11.07 4.60 9.92
C ILE A 92 11.73 5.66 10.79
N VAL A 93 10.93 6.64 11.22
CA VAL A 93 11.41 7.79 11.98
C VAL A 93 11.94 7.35 13.35
N GLY A 94 13.22 7.70 13.63
CA GLY A 94 13.80 7.52 14.95
C GLY A 94 14.05 6.08 15.41
N ASP A 95 13.75 5.06 14.57
CA ASP A 95 13.84 3.64 14.96
C ASP A 95 14.89 2.89 14.12
N LYS A 96 16.12 2.80 14.65
CA LYS A 96 17.24 2.11 13.99
C LYS A 96 17.03 0.59 13.86
N GLU A 97 16.37 -0.02 14.83
CA GLU A 97 16.08 -1.46 14.83
C GLU A 97 15.07 -1.78 13.72
N ALA A 98 13.97 -1.04 13.68
CA ALA A 98 12.96 -1.20 12.64
C ALA A 98 13.53 -0.96 11.24
N ASN A 99 14.36 0.06 11.07
CA ASN A 99 15.00 0.35 9.78
C ASN A 99 15.91 -0.79 9.27
N LYS A 100 16.59 -1.52 10.16
CA LYS A 100 17.37 -2.71 9.75
C LYS A 100 16.49 -3.83 9.19
N LEU A 101 15.23 -3.89 9.60
CA LEU A 101 14.30 -4.93 9.18
C LEU A 101 13.55 -4.58 7.87
N LEU A 102 13.75 -3.38 7.32
CA LEU A 102 13.22 -3.01 6.01
C LEU A 102 13.92 -3.75 4.86
N GLN A 103 15.12 -4.23 5.10
CA GLN A 103 15.88 -5.04 4.16
C GLN A 103 16.17 -6.40 4.78
N ARG A 104 16.15 -7.43 3.95
CA ARG A 104 16.57 -8.76 4.35
C ARG A 104 17.95 -9.06 3.79
N ASP A 105 18.72 -9.84 4.51
CA ASP A 105 19.97 -10.38 3.99
C ASP A 105 19.72 -11.29 2.80
N TYR A 106 20.45 -11.08 1.71
CA TYR A 106 20.41 -11.96 0.56
C TYR A 106 21.31 -13.17 0.80
N ARG A 107 20.82 -14.33 0.37
CA ARG A 107 21.64 -15.54 0.38
C ARG A 107 22.79 -15.39 -0.64
N SER A 108 24.02 -15.66 -0.18
CA SER A 108 25.19 -15.69 -1.09
C SER A 108 24.94 -16.57 -2.31
N PRO A 109 25.37 -16.18 -3.54
CA PRO A 109 26.19 -15.01 -3.85
C PRO A 109 25.41 -13.70 -4.16
N TRP A 110 24.11 -13.68 -3.96
CA TRP A 110 23.23 -12.55 -4.30
C TRP A 110 23.43 -11.37 -3.35
N LYS A 111 23.39 -10.17 -3.92
CA LYS A 111 23.43 -8.90 -3.18
C LYS A 111 22.18 -8.08 -3.47
N TYR A 112 21.84 -7.15 -2.58
CA TYR A 112 20.79 -6.18 -2.82
C TYR A 112 21.18 -5.31 -4.03
N PRO A 113 20.26 -5.01 -4.98
CA PRO A 113 20.52 -4.06 -6.06
C PRO A 113 20.86 -2.68 -5.47
N GLU A 114 21.92 -2.05 -5.99
CA GLU A 114 22.30 -0.67 -5.64
C GLU A 114 21.46 0.34 -6.41
#